data_f0e58b9710aad337b2b77aa4ea7bcbbf
#
_entry.id   f0e58b9710aad337b2b77aa4ea7bcbbf
#
_cell.length_a   1.000
_cell.length_b   1.000
_cell.length_c   1.000
_cell.angle_alpha   90.00
_cell.angle_beta   90.00
_cell.angle_gamma   90.00
#
_symmetry.space_group_name_H-M   'P 1'
#
loop_
_entity.id
_entity.type
_entity.pdbx_description
1 polymer ?
#
loop_
_entity_poly.entity_id
_entity_poly.type
_entity_poly.pdbx_seq_one_letter_code
_entity_poly.pdbx_strand_id
1 'polypeptide(L)' 'MADTNVASELNANVWKIEVAPGDQVGEDDTLIILESMKMEIPIVAPKAGTVKSISVNEGDAVTEGQVLVVLA' A
#
# COMPACT_ATOMS: atom_id res chain seq x y z
N MET A 1 8.27 -2.45 19.06
CA MET A 1 6.98 -2.88 18.58
C MET A 1 7.12 -3.41 17.17
N ALA A 2 6.29 -4.37 16.82
CA ALA A 2 6.42 -5.02 15.52
C ALA A 2 5.84 -4.13 14.42
N ASP A 3 6.53 -4.06 13.29
CA ASP A 3 6.02 -3.40 12.11
C ASP A 3 4.91 -4.24 11.48
N THR A 4 4.01 -3.56 10.78
CA THR A 4 2.93 -4.21 10.04
C THR A 4 3.21 -4.08 8.55
N ASN A 5 3.30 -5.21 7.86
CA ASN A 5 3.48 -5.22 6.43
C ASN A 5 2.11 -5.21 5.75
N VAL A 6 1.94 -4.30 4.81
CA VAL A 6 0.73 -4.22 4.00
C VAL A 6 1.09 -4.74 2.61
N ALA A 7 0.50 -5.87 2.23
CA ALA A 7 0.85 -6.57 1.01
C ALA A 7 -0.27 -6.47 -0.01
N SER A 8 0.07 -6.67 -1.28
CA SER A 8 -0.92 -6.75 -2.34
C SER A 8 -1.69 -8.07 -2.22
N GLU A 9 -2.99 -8.00 -2.45
CA GLU A 9 -3.86 -9.17 -2.42
C GLU A 9 -4.01 -9.81 -3.82
N LEU A 10 -3.40 -9.20 -4.83
CA LEU A 10 -3.56 -9.64 -6.22
C LEU A 10 -2.39 -9.14 -7.05
N ASN A 11 -2.29 -9.70 -8.26
CA ASN A 11 -1.34 -9.18 -9.26
C ASN A 11 -1.97 -7.95 -9.92
N ALA A 12 -1.22 -6.84 -9.93
CA ALA A 12 -1.75 -5.57 -10.43
C ALA A 12 -0.60 -4.62 -10.72
N ASN A 13 -0.95 -3.40 -11.09
CA ASN A 13 0.03 -2.32 -11.27
C ASN A 13 -0.27 -1.23 -10.26
N VAL A 14 0.78 -0.56 -9.79
CA VAL A 14 0.63 0.59 -8.90
C VAL A 14 0.20 1.78 -9.75
N TRP A 15 -1.04 2.24 -9.55
CA TRP A 15 -1.55 3.39 -10.27
C TRP A 15 -1.21 4.69 -9.56
N LYS A 16 -1.41 4.72 -8.24
CA LYS A 16 -1.16 5.93 -7.48
C LYS A 16 -0.76 5.58 -6.04
N ILE A 17 0.22 6.32 -5.52
CA ILE A 17 0.63 6.20 -4.12
C ILE A 17 0.08 7.43 -3.40
N GLU A 18 -0.78 7.21 -2.39
CA GLU A 18 -1.51 8.28 -1.71
C GLU A 18 -0.81 8.78 -0.46
N VAL A 19 0.25 8.09 -0.01
CA VAL A 19 0.95 8.44 1.22
C VAL A 19 2.45 8.50 0.98
N ALA A 20 3.18 9.06 1.95
CA ALA A 20 4.63 9.13 1.91
C ALA A 20 5.20 8.63 3.24
N PRO A 21 6.48 8.22 3.25
CA PRO A 21 7.12 7.83 4.52
C PRO A 21 7.03 8.97 5.52
N GLY A 22 6.67 8.64 6.75
CA GLY A 22 6.46 9.61 7.82
C GLY A 22 5.02 10.04 8.02
N ASP A 23 4.14 9.77 7.07
CA ASP A 23 2.72 10.11 7.20
C ASP A 23 2.07 9.26 8.28
N GLN A 24 1.13 9.87 9.01
CA GLN A 24 0.28 9.14 9.94
C GLN A 24 -1.01 8.77 9.23
N VAL A 25 -1.42 7.53 9.41
CA VAL A 25 -2.64 7.01 8.76
C VAL A 25 -3.55 6.39 9.82
N GLY A 26 -4.84 6.42 9.56
CA GLY A 26 -5.83 5.73 10.36
C GLY A 26 -6.22 4.41 9.72
N GLU A 27 -6.89 3.57 10.49
CA GLU A 27 -7.46 2.34 9.95
C GLU A 27 -8.36 2.66 8.76
N ASP A 28 -8.24 1.87 7.70
CA ASP A 28 -9.00 2.02 6.45
C ASP A 28 -8.61 3.21 5.58
N ASP A 29 -7.61 4.00 5.97
CA ASP A 29 -7.09 5.04 5.07
C ASP A 29 -6.45 4.39 3.85
N THR A 30 -6.69 4.98 2.68
CA THR A 30 -6.11 4.47 1.43
C THR A 30 -4.63 4.79 1.37
N LEU A 31 -3.81 3.77 1.19
CA LEU A 31 -2.36 3.91 1.11
C LEU A 31 -1.90 3.97 -0.35
N ILE A 32 -2.37 3.04 -1.16
CA ILE A 32 -1.98 2.89 -2.56
C ILE A 32 -3.22 2.48 -3.33
N ILE A 33 -3.34 2.95 -4.56
CA ILE A 33 -4.38 2.49 -5.47
C ILE A 33 -3.70 1.64 -6.53
N LEU A 34 -4.14 0.39 -6.66
CA LEU A 34 -3.68 -0.52 -7.69
C LEU A 34 -4.67 -0.52 -8.84
N GLU A 35 -4.19 -0.85 -10.02
CA GLU A 35 -5.05 -1.03 -11.19
C GLU A 35 -4.88 -2.45 -11.71
N SER A 36 -6.00 -3.13 -11.95
CA SER A 36 -6.03 -4.44 -12.54
C SER A 36 -7.30 -4.55 -13.38
N MET A 37 -7.14 -4.95 -14.63
CA MET A 37 -8.29 -5.16 -15.55
C MET A 37 -9.19 -3.93 -15.62
N LYS A 38 -8.58 -2.74 -15.69
CA LYS A 38 -9.27 -1.44 -15.79
C LYS A 38 -10.08 -1.09 -14.54
N MET A 39 -9.81 -1.76 -13.42
CA MET A 39 -10.44 -1.45 -12.15
C MET A 39 -9.42 -0.86 -11.20
N GLU A 40 -9.84 0.13 -10.43
CA GLU A 40 -9.03 0.73 -9.39
C GLU A 40 -9.31 0.01 -8.08
N ILE A 41 -8.25 -0.47 -7.44
CA ILE A 41 -8.37 -1.28 -6.23
C ILE A 41 -7.59 -0.59 -5.13
N PRO A 42 -8.26 -0.01 -4.12
CA PRO A 42 -7.55 0.66 -3.04
C PRO A 42 -6.96 -0.37 -2.07
N ILE A 43 -5.73 -0.11 -1.67
CA ILE A 43 -5.08 -0.84 -0.59
C ILE A 43 -5.14 0.07 0.63
N VAL A 44 -5.79 -0.40 1.68
CA VAL A 44 -6.06 0.41 2.85
C VAL A 44 -5.23 -0.06 4.05
N ALA A 45 -5.05 0.84 5.01
CA ALA A 45 -4.31 0.52 6.22
C ALA A 45 -5.12 -0.45 7.09
N PRO A 46 -4.55 -1.57 7.52
CA PRO A 46 -5.26 -2.52 8.38
C PRO A 46 -5.41 -2.00 9.81
N LYS A 47 -4.64 -0.99 10.18
CA LYS A 47 -4.70 -0.35 11.48
C LYS A 47 -4.06 1.03 11.40
N ALA A 48 -4.30 1.87 12.41
CA ALA A 48 -3.64 3.16 12.50
C ALA A 48 -2.15 2.97 12.76
N GLY A 49 -1.34 3.86 12.21
CA GLY A 49 0.11 3.83 12.42
C GLY A 49 0.80 4.90 11.59
N THR A 50 2.11 4.81 11.53
CA THR A 50 2.94 5.72 10.76
C THR A 50 3.56 4.95 9.59
N VAL A 51 3.55 5.54 8.41
CA VAL A 51 4.18 4.93 7.23
C VAL A 51 5.69 4.93 7.45
N LYS A 52 6.26 3.73 7.59
CA LYS A 52 7.69 3.57 7.80
C LYS A 52 8.44 3.58 6.47
N SER A 53 7.93 2.84 5.50
CA SER A 53 8.54 2.77 4.18
C SER A 53 7.49 2.36 3.14
N ILE A 54 7.79 2.72 1.88
CA ILE A 54 6.99 2.32 0.73
C ILE A 54 7.95 1.58 -0.20
N SER A 55 7.61 0.34 -0.53
CA SER A 55 8.51 -0.57 -1.24
C SER A 55 8.32 -0.55 -2.76
N VAL A 56 7.41 0.25 -3.27
CA VAL A 56 7.08 0.30 -4.69
C VAL A 56 6.99 1.74 -5.16
N ASN A 57 6.99 1.93 -6.48
CA ASN A 57 6.81 3.22 -7.12
C ASN A 57 5.59 3.17 -8.04
N GLU A 58 5.04 4.34 -8.36
CA GLU A 58 3.96 4.43 -9.33
C GLU A 58 4.43 3.85 -10.65
N GLY A 59 3.58 3.04 -11.25
CA GLY A 59 3.88 2.35 -12.50
C GLY A 59 4.46 0.94 -12.31
N ASP A 60 4.85 0.55 -11.11
CA ASP A 60 5.42 -0.77 -10.86
C ASP A 60 4.34 -1.85 -10.98
N ALA A 61 4.73 -3.01 -11.49
CA ALA A 61 3.92 -4.20 -11.42
C ALA A 61 4.16 -4.89 -10.08
N VAL A 62 3.09 -5.36 -9.44
CA VAL A 62 3.16 -6.06 -8.17
C VAL A 62 2.48 -7.40 -8.26
N THR A 63 2.89 -8.33 -7.41
CA THR A 63 2.32 -9.66 -7.36
C THR A 63 1.63 -9.89 -6.02
N GLU A 64 0.73 -10.86 -6.00
CA GLU A 64 0.04 -11.24 -4.76
C GLU A 64 1.08 -11.57 -3.67
N GLY A 65 0.88 -11.02 -2.49
CA GLY A 65 1.78 -11.23 -1.36
C GLY A 65 2.98 -10.29 -1.29
N GLN A 66 3.22 -9.50 -2.34
CA GLN A 66 4.32 -8.54 -2.33
C GLN A 66 4.03 -7.41 -1.35
N VAL A 67 5.00 -7.09 -0.49
CA VAL A 67 4.84 -6.00 0.47
C VAL A 67 4.89 -4.66 -0.27
N LEU A 68 3.90 -3.82 -0.01
CA LEU A 68 3.79 -2.50 -0.64
C LEU A 68 4.20 -1.40 0.32
N VAL A 69 3.73 -1.47 1.56
CA VAL A 69 3.94 -0.44 2.58
C VAL A 69 4.22 -1.13 3.90
N VAL A 70 5.12 -0.54 4.69
CA VAL A 70 5.37 -1.00 6.05
C VAL A 70 4.91 0.10 7.00
N LEU A 71 4.04 -0.26 7.94
CA LEU A 71 3.56 0.64 8.98
C LEU A 71 4.27 0.36 10.29
N ALA A 72 4.64 1.41 10.98
CA ALA A 72 5.26 1.30 12.30
C ALA A 72 4.22 1.50 13.39
#